data_f0719191761878ba7507d2ea9ebdf8ca
#
_entry.id   f0719191761878ba7507d2ea9ebdf8ca
#
_cell.length_a   1.000
_cell.length_b   1.000
_cell.length_c   1.000
_cell.angle_alpha   90.00
_cell.angle_beta   90.00
_cell.angle_gamma   90.00
#
_symmetry.space_group_name_H-M   'P 1'
#
loop_
_entity.id
_entity.type
_entity.pdbx_description
1 polymer ?
#
loop_
_entity_poly.entity_id
_entity_poly.type
_entity_poly.pdbx_seq_one_letter_code
_entity_poly.pdbx_strand_id
1 'polypeptide(L)'
;MAREHFYKYRSLTNLRYFLDILIYKRLYMATYSELNDPMEGAFVIAGDRRNIDYDWLRLLRTEKNDLRICSLSRSYKSILMWAHYADSNKGCCIECEVTSSPNMIEEVPVEYHQEIDPIGNLDVVQAAKRVLSRKLKCWKYEDEVRYLKRVPIDSKKTKFLNIKIHRIYLGINISQKDKTFYKNLIQSIDDSIEVVSMDKEDLEY
;
A
#
# COMPACT_ATOMS: atom_id res chain seq x y z
N MET A 1 -16.46 -10.07 -14.97
CA MET A 1 -15.10 -9.56 -15.13
C MET A 1 -14.22 -10.28 -14.13
N ALA A 2 -13.05 -10.79 -14.53
CA ALA A 2 -12.07 -11.32 -13.60
C ALA A 2 -11.65 -10.18 -12.65
N ARG A 3 -11.65 -10.43 -11.35
CA ARG A 3 -11.21 -9.44 -10.37
C ARG A 3 -9.69 -9.35 -10.42
N GLU A 4 -9.16 -8.14 -10.33
CA GLU A 4 -7.72 -7.89 -10.38
C GLU A 4 -7.06 -8.33 -9.07
N HIS A 5 -5.91 -9.02 -9.16
CA HIS A 5 -5.11 -9.41 -8.02
C HIS A 5 -4.02 -8.37 -7.78
N PHE A 6 -3.78 -8.07 -6.51
CA PHE A 6 -2.75 -7.17 -6.06
C PHE A 6 -1.86 -7.84 -5.03
N TYR A 7 -0.72 -7.24 -4.78
CA TYR A 7 0.36 -7.81 -4.00
C TYR A 7 0.77 -6.92 -2.84
N LYS A 8 0.80 -7.47 -1.63
CA LYS A 8 1.26 -6.78 -0.42
C LYS A 8 2.49 -7.45 0.16
N TYR A 9 3.63 -6.78 0.05
CA TYR A 9 4.87 -7.22 0.65
C TYR A 9 4.86 -6.93 2.16
N ARG A 10 5.36 -7.88 2.95
CA ARG A 10 5.40 -7.79 4.41
C ARG A 10 6.61 -8.49 5.01
N SER A 11 7.18 -7.85 6.04
CA SER A 11 8.09 -8.54 6.96
C SER A 11 7.32 -9.55 7.81
N LEU A 12 7.95 -10.67 8.13
CA LEU A 12 7.45 -11.71 9.05
C LEU A 12 8.01 -11.54 10.47
N THR A 13 8.86 -10.55 10.74
CA THR A 13 9.46 -10.31 12.07
C THR A 13 8.41 -9.99 13.12
N ASN A 14 7.31 -9.35 12.77
CA ASN A 14 6.18 -9.13 13.67
C ASN A 14 5.03 -10.09 13.35
N LEU A 15 5.08 -11.28 13.95
CA LEU A 15 4.09 -12.34 13.75
C LEU A 15 2.66 -11.87 14.06
N ARG A 16 2.46 -10.98 15.06
CA ARG A 16 1.14 -10.47 15.42
C ARG A 16 0.47 -9.73 14.27
N TYR A 17 1.20 -8.88 13.54
CA TYR A 17 0.64 -8.17 12.39
C TYR A 17 0.35 -9.11 11.22
N PHE A 18 1.19 -10.11 11.01
CA PHE A 18 0.94 -11.13 10.00
C PHE A 18 -0.32 -11.95 10.32
N LEU A 19 -0.47 -12.38 11.57
CA LEU A 19 -1.67 -13.09 12.03
C LEU A 19 -2.93 -12.23 11.94
N ASP A 20 -2.88 -10.93 12.24
CA ASP A 20 -4.02 -10.02 12.06
C ASP A 20 -4.52 -10.02 10.61
N ILE A 21 -3.60 -10.00 9.64
CA ILE A 21 -3.95 -10.07 8.22
C ILE A 21 -4.59 -11.42 7.88
N LEU A 22 -4.02 -12.53 8.35
CA LEU A 22 -4.52 -13.88 8.06
C LEU A 22 -5.89 -14.15 8.66
N ILE A 23 -6.10 -13.78 9.94
CA ILE A 23 -7.32 -14.08 10.68
C ILE A 23 -8.47 -13.19 10.25
N TYR A 24 -8.22 -11.88 10.14
CA TYR A 24 -9.28 -10.91 9.87
C TYR A 24 -9.42 -10.55 8.40
N LYS A 25 -8.56 -11.09 7.52
CA LYS A 25 -8.57 -10.82 6.06
C LYS A 25 -8.63 -9.33 5.76
N ARG A 26 -7.73 -8.56 6.39
CA ARG A 26 -7.70 -7.10 6.30
C ARG A 26 -6.28 -6.55 6.27
N LEU A 27 -6.11 -5.40 5.62
CA LEU A 27 -4.88 -4.63 5.61
C LEU A 27 -5.09 -3.30 6.31
N TYR A 28 -4.10 -2.88 7.13
CA TYR A 28 -4.13 -1.57 7.76
C TYR A 28 -3.94 -0.48 6.70
N MET A 29 -4.75 0.59 6.82
CA MET A 29 -4.68 1.79 5.99
C MET A 29 -4.00 2.90 6.78
N ALA A 30 -2.80 3.26 6.38
CA ALA A 30 -1.95 4.26 7.03
C ALA A 30 -2.38 5.69 6.72
N THR A 31 -1.94 6.64 7.51
CA THR A 31 -1.85 8.05 7.11
C THR A 31 -0.65 8.22 6.17
N TYR A 32 -0.62 9.31 5.40
CA TYR A 32 0.55 9.57 4.54
C TYR A 32 1.85 9.78 5.34
N SER A 33 1.77 10.28 6.59
CA SER A 33 2.92 10.48 7.47
C SER A 33 3.48 9.16 8.07
N GLU A 34 2.75 8.05 7.95
CA GLU A 34 3.21 6.71 8.35
C GLU A 34 3.84 5.93 7.19
N LEU A 35 3.85 6.50 5.97
CA LEU A 35 4.49 5.89 4.81
C LEU A 35 6.02 6.12 4.86
N ASN A 36 6.77 5.29 4.15
CA ASN A 36 8.24 5.28 4.21
C ASN A 36 8.92 6.33 3.34
N ASP A 37 8.26 6.86 2.30
CA ASP A 37 8.82 7.91 1.47
C ASP A 37 8.69 9.27 2.19
N PRO A 38 9.79 9.97 2.51
CA PRO A 38 9.73 11.27 3.18
C PRO A 38 9.06 12.36 2.34
N MET A 39 8.92 12.14 1.03
CA MET A 39 8.22 13.06 0.13
C MET A 39 6.72 12.78 0.01
N GLU A 40 6.21 11.76 0.72
CA GLU A 40 4.77 11.48 0.71
C GLU A 40 3.94 12.67 1.18
N GLY A 41 2.94 12.98 0.38
CA GLY A 41 2.08 14.12 0.66
C GLY A 41 2.75 15.49 0.45
N ALA A 42 3.98 15.56 -0.07
CA ALA A 42 4.61 16.82 -0.48
C ALA A 42 3.92 17.40 -1.71
N PHE A 43 3.87 18.72 -1.79
CA PHE A 43 3.31 19.44 -2.94
C PHE A 43 3.93 20.83 -3.09
N VAL A 44 3.91 21.32 -4.31
CA VAL A 44 4.26 22.70 -4.68
C VAL A 44 2.99 23.42 -5.13
N ILE A 45 2.86 24.69 -4.79
CA ILE A 45 1.70 25.50 -5.20
C ILE A 45 2.06 26.22 -6.50
N ALA A 46 1.17 26.16 -7.47
CA ALA A 46 1.29 26.94 -8.70
C ALA A 46 1.00 28.42 -8.45
N GLY A 47 1.83 29.33 -9.00
CA GLY A 47 1.59 30.76 -8.99
C GLY A 47 2.46 31.55 -8.02
N ASP A 48 2.14 32.84 -7.88
CA ASP A 48 2.90 33.78 -7.03
C ASP A 48 2.60 33.54 -5.55
N ARG A 49 3.65 33.39 -4.75
CA ARG A 49 3.56 33.22 -3.29
C ARG A 49 2.76 34.32 -2.58
N ARG A 50 2.63 35.50 -3.18
CA ARG A 50 1.85 36.63 -2.65
C ARG A 50 0.33 36.42 -2.71
N ASN A 51 -0.13 35.50 -3.55
CA ASN A 51 -1.54 35.22 -3.80
C ASN A 51 -1.97 33.85 -3.26
N ILE A 52 -1.27 33.33 -2.23
CA ILE A 52 -1.60 32.04 -1.64
C ILE A 52 -2.91 32.15 -0.84
N ASP A 53 -3.87 31.31 -1.19
CA ASP A 53 -5.07 31.08 -0.39
C ASP A 53 -4.74 30.18 0.82
N TYR A 54 -4.55 30.80 1.97
CA TYR A 54 -4.20 30.09 3.21
C TYR A 54 -5.37 29.24 3.75
N ASP A 55 -6.62 29.60 3.48
CA ASP A 55 -7.77 28.79 3.86
C ASP A 55 -7.84 27.51 3.05
N TRP A 56 -7.64 27.62 1.74
CA TRP A 56 -7.52 26.45 0.88
C TRP A 56 -6.39 25.52 1.32
N LEU A 57 -5.22 26.07 1.68
CA LEU A 57 -4.10 25.27 2.20
C LEU A 57 -4.43 24.55 3.49
N ARG A 58 -5.11 25.21 4.41
CA ARG A 58 -5.54 24.61 5.66
C ARG A 58 -6.51 23.45 5.41
N LEU A 59 -7.48 23.66 4.52
CA LEU A 59 -8.42 22.62 4.10
C LEU A 59 -7.73 21.44 3.41
N LEU A 60 -6.75 21.69 2.51
CA LEU A 60 -5.97 20.64 1.87
C LEU A 60 -5.20 19.78 2.88
N ARG A 61 -4.58 20.40 3.88
CA ARG A 61 -3.89 19.67 4.95
C ARG A 61 -4.85 18.80 5.75
N THR A 62 -6.02 19.32 6.09
CA THR A 62 -7.08 18.58 6.81
C THR A 62 -7.54 17.38 5.97
N GLU A 63 -7.88 17.59 4.71
CA GLU A 63 -8.35 16.54 3.81
C GLU A 63 -7.29 15.42 3.64
N LYS A 64 -6.02 15.78 3.46
CA LYS A 64 -4.92 14.81 3.41
C LYS A 64 -4.80 13.99 4.69
N ASN A 65 -4.96 14.60 5.85
CA ASN A 65 -4.90 13.92 7.14
C ASN A 65 -6.09 12.98 7.39
N ASP A 66 -7.24 13.29 6.81
CA ASP A 66 -8.43 12.44 6.90
C ASP A 66 -8.37 11.23 5.96
N LEU A 67 -7.54 11.27 4.92
CA LEU A 67 -7.36 10.14 4.01
C LEU A 67 -6.45 9.07 4.62
N ARG A 68 -6.88 7.83 4.48
CA ARG A 68 -6.12 6.62 4.82
C ARG A 68 -5.73 5.91 3.53
N ILE A 69 -4.55 5.34 3.51
CA ILE A 69 -3.91 4.79 2.32
C ILE A 69 -3.53 3.34 2.58
N CYS A 70 -3.92 2.46 1.68
CA CYS A 70 -3.33 1.13 1.58
C CYS A 70 -2.68 0.97 0.22
N SER A 71 -1.35 0.87 0.22
CA SER A 71 -0.53 0.68 -0.98
C SER A 71 -0.39 -0.80 -1.30
N LEU A 72 -0.69 -1.17 -2.53
CA LEU A 72 -0.52 -2.50 -3.11
C LEU A 72 0.32 -2.39 -4.38
N SER A 73 1.04 -3.43 -4.73
CA SER A 73 1.79 -3.54 -6.00
C SER A 73 1.00 -4.36 -7.01
N ARG A 74 1.24 -4.14 -8.31
CA ARG A 74 0.71 -4.98 -9.39
C ARG A 74 1.58 -6.19 -9.68
N SER A 75 2.78 -6.29 -9.07
CA SER A 75 3.71 -7.40 -9.27
C SER A 75 4.20 -7.97 -7.95
N TYR A 76 4.40 -9.31 -7.91
CA TYR A 76 5.10 -10.00 -6.83
C TYR A 76 6.57 -10.31 -7.17
N LYS A 77 7.03 -9.94 -8.35
CA LYS A 77 8.32 -10.37 -8.88
C LYS A 77 9.46 -9.36 -8.68
N SER A 78 9.14 -8.08 -8.40
CA SER A 78 10.13 -7.02 -8.27
C SER A 78 11.15 -7.30 -7.15
N ILE A 79 12.42 -7.50 -7.51
CA ILE A 79 13.52 -7.75 -6.56
C ILE A 79 13.68 -6.59 -5.56
N LEU A 80 13.45 -5.34 -6.00
CA LEU A 80 13.54 -4.17 -5.11
C LEU A 80 12.40 -4.17 -4.08
N MET A 81 11.20 -4.59 -4.47
CA MET A 81 10.08 -4.72 -3.53
C MET A 81 10.37 -5.78 -2.45
N TRP A 82 10.94 -6.91 -2.83
CA TRP A 82 11.37 -7.94 -1.88
C TRP A 82 12.47 -7.44 -0.94
N ALA A 83 13.42 -6.69 -1.46
CA ALA A 83 14.51 -6.13 -0.65
C ALA A 83 14.00 -5.11 0.38
N HIS A 84 13.14 -4.17 -0.06
CA HIS A 84 12.72 -3.04 0.77
C HIS A 84 11.54 -3.35 1.70
N TYR A 85 10.58 -4.17 1.25
CA TYR A 85 9.29 -4.35 1.94
C TYR A 85 9.05 -5.75 2.50
N ALA A 86 9.91 -6.72 2.16
CA ALA A 86 9.83 -8.08 2.65
C ALA A 86 11.10 -8.50 3.43
N ASP A 87 11.61 -7.60 4.27
CA ASP A 87 12.73 -7.86 5.18
C ASP A 87 13.93 -8.49 4.46
N SER A 88 14.45 -7.84 3.41
CA SER A 88 15.58 -8.33 2.61
C SER A 88 15.37 -9.77 2.12
N ASN A 89 14.20 -10.05 1.55
CA ASN A 89 13.77 -11.35 1.04
C ASN A 89 13.55 -12.44 2.12
N LYS A 90 13.42 -12.05 3.42
CA LYS A 90 13.06 -12.96 4.54
C LYS A 90 11.58 -12.85 4.92
N GLY A 91 10.82 -11.99 4.26
CA GLY A 91 9.39 -11.78 4.48
C GLY A 91 8.52 -12.55 3.50
N CYS A 92 7.32 -12.06 3.29
CA CYS A 92 6.36 -12.62 2.37
C CYS A 92 5.74 -11.56 1.44
N CYS A 93 5.12 -12.05 0.36
CA CYS A 93 4.25 -11.27 -0.50
C CYS A 93 2.87 -11.92 -0.52
N ILE A 94 1.82 -11.16 -0.21
CA ILE A 94 0.44 -11.62 -0.11
C ILE A 94 -0.29 -11.23 -1.39
N GLU A 95 -0.74 -12.22 -2.16
CA GLU A 95 -1.63 -12.03 -3.31
C GLU A 95 -3.06 -11.96 -2.82
N CYS A 96 -3.72 -10.84 -3.10
CA CYS A 96 -5.08 -10.60 -2.61
C CYS A 96 -5.94 -9.85 -3.61
N GLU A 97 -7.24 -9.99 -3.41
CA GLU A 97 -8.32 -9.24 -4.04
C GLU A 97 -8.94 -8.32 -3.00
N VAL A 98 -9.23 -7.08 -3.36
CA VAL A 98 -9.93 -6.14 -2.47
C VAL A 98 -11.42 -6.42 -2.49
N THR A 99 -12.00 -6.68 -1.30
CA THR A 99 -13.42 -7.01 -1.13
C THR A 99 -14.24 -5.90 -0.49
N SER A 100 -13.58 -4.80 -0.13
CA SER A 100 -14.25 -3.61 0.40
C SER A 100 -15.19 -2.98 -0.62
N SER A 101 -16.32 -2.42 -0.14
CA SER A 101 -17.30 -1.79 -1.03
C SER A 101 -16.69 -0.60 -1.79
N PRO A 102 -16.88 -0.51 -3.12
CA PRO A 102 -16.42 0.62 -3.94
C PRO A 102 -16.95 1.99 -3.49
N ASN A 103 -18.12 2.02 -2.86
CA ASN A 103 -18.71 3.26 -2.33
C ASN A 103 -17.96 3.83 -1.11
N MET A 104 -17.08 3.05 -0.49
CA MET A 104 -16.35 3.43 0.72
C MET A 104 -14.85 3.64 0.48
N ILE A 105 -14.33 3.16 -0.63
CA ILE A 105 -12.90 3.09 -0.92
C ILE A 105 -12.71 3.37 -2.39
N GLU A 106 -11.77 4.24 -2.69
CA GLU A 106 -11.40 4.61 -4.06
C GLU A 106 -10.05 3.98 -4.41
N GLU A 107 -10.01 3.29 -5.54
CA GLU A 107 -8.78 2.78 -6.11
C GLU A 107 -8.17 3.85 -7.01
N VAL A 108 -6.88 4.17 -6.78
CA VAL A 108 -6.16 5.21 -7.52
C VAL A 108 -4.78 4.66 -7.92
N PRO A 109 -4.45 4.63 -9.23
CA PRO A 109 -3.09 4.30 -9.65
C PRO A 109 -2.12 5.41 -9.23
N VAL A 110 -0.88 5.04 -8.90
CA VAL A 110 0.17 6.02 -8.60
C VAL A 110 0.81 6.52 -9.89
N GLU A 111 0.85 7.83 -10.03
CA GLU A 111 1.55 8.52 -11.12
C GLU A 111 3.00 8.81 -10.72
N TYR A 112 3.96 8.47 -11.58
CA TYR A 112 5.39 8.64 -11.33
C TYR A 112 5.95 9.80 -12.15
N HIS A 113 6.48 10.81 -11.47
CA HIS A 113 6.99 12.06 -12.05
C HIS A 113 8.48 12.24 -11.80
N GLN A 114 9.18 12.96 -12.68
CA GLN A 114 10.57 13.33 -12.46
C GLN A 114 10.71 14.34 -11.31
N GLU A 115 9.75 15.25 -11.22
CA GLU A 115 9.66 16.31 -10.21
C GLU A 115 8.24 16.37 -9.68
N ILE A 116 8.05 17.03 -8.54
CA ILE A 116 6.71 17.26 -7.97
C ILE A 116 6.06 18.42 -8.73
N ASP A 117 5.10 18.09 -9.59
CA ASP A 117 4.35 19.10 -10.33
C ASP A 117 3.54 20.01 -9.38
N PRO A 118 3.49 21.32 -9.69
CA PRO A 118 2.67 22.25 -8.92
C PRO A 118 1.18 21.87 -8.94
N ILE A 119 0.51 22.08 -7.81
CA ILE A 119 -0.95 21.94 -7.70
C ILE A 119 -1.57 23.33 -7.88
N GLY A 120 -2.51 23.45 -8.82
CA GLY A 120 -3.27 24.68 -9.02
C GLY A 120 -4.71 24.38 -9.40
N ASN A 121 -5.62 25.29 -9.11
CA ASN A 121 -7.03 25.31 -9.55
C ASN A 121 -7.86 24.03 -9.36
N LEU A 122 -7.48 23.17 -8.42
CA LEU A 122 -8.24 21.98 -8.05
C LEU A 122 -9.06 22.27 -6.79
N ASP A 123 -10.23 21.65 -6.68
CA ASP A 123 -10.90 21.60 -5.40
C ASP A 123 -10.05 20.81 -4.38
N VAL A 124 -10.30 21.03 -3.12
CA VAL A 124 -9.48 20.51 -2.00
C VAL A 124 -9.42 18.97 -2.01
N VAL A 125 -10.54 18.32 -2.32
CA VAL A 125 -10.61 16.84 -2.31
C VAL A 125 -9.79 16.26 -3.45
N GLN A 126 -9.94 16.81 -4.66
CA GLN A 126 -9.16 16.41 -5.83
C GLN A 126 -7.67 16.70 -5.64
N ALA A 127 -7.33 17.86 -5.06
CA ALA A 127 -5.97 18.22 -4.74
C ALA A 127 -5.33 17.22 -3.74
N ALA A 128 -6.04 16.86 -2.68
CA ALA A 128 -5.56 15.89 -1.70
C ALA A 128 -5.31 14.51 -2.33
N LYS A 129 -6.24 14.01 -3.13
CA LYS A 129 -6.08 12.73 -3.85
C LYS A 129 -4.89 12.78 -4.80
N ARG A 130 -4.78 13.84 -5.59
CA ARG A 130 -3.67 14.01 -6.53
C ARG A 130 -2.32 14.06 -5.84
N VAL A 131 -2.22 14.75 -4.69
CA VAL A 131 -1.00 14.77 -3.87
C VAL A 131 -0.65 13.38 -3.35
N LEU A 132 -1.67 12.62 -2.90
CA LEU A 132 -1.48 11.30 -2.32
C LEU A 132 -1.44 10.15 -3.36
N SER A 133 -1.51 10.44 -4.64
CA SER A 133 -1.36 9.47 -5.73
C SER A 133 -0.15 9.72 -6.62
N ARG A 134 0.81 10.50 -6.16
CA ARG A 134 2.05 10.80 -6.90
C ARG A 134 3.26 10.35 -6.15
N LYS A 135 4.27 9.93 -6.92
CA LYS A 135 5.61 9.61 -6.43
C LYS A 135 6.67 10.09 -7.38
N LEU A 136 7.89 10.23 -6.88
CA LEU A 136 9.05 10.44 -7.73
C LEU A 136 9.34 9.17 -8.54
N LYS A 137 9.86 9.34 -9.76
CA LYS A 137 10.11 8.26 -10.72
C LYS A 137 11.05 7.17 -10.20
N CYS A 138 11.92 7.47 -9.23
CA CYS A 138 12.78 6.48 -8.59
C CYS A 138 11.99 5.36 -7.89
N TRP A 139 10.73 5.59 -7.53
CA TRP A 139 9.83 4.61 -6.93
C TRP A 139 9.00 3.81 -7.95
N LYS A 140 9.23 4.00 -9.26
CA LYS A 140 8.41 3.35 -10.29
C LYS A 140 8.42 1.82 -10.25
N TYR A 141 9.46 1.23 -9.66
CA TYR A 141 9.57 -0.23 -9.47
C TYR A 141 8.52 -0.81 -8.54
N GLU A 142 7.82 0.04 -7.76
CA GLU A 142 6.74 -0.41 -6.87
C GLU A 142 5.48 -0.79 -7.65
N ASP A 143 5.29 -0.22 -8.85
CA ASP A 143 4.08 -0.39 -9.68
C ASP A 143 2.82 -0.34 -8.82
N GLU A 144 2.71 0.80 -8.10
CA GLU A 144 1.81 0.95 -6.96
C GLU A 144 0.41 1.34 -7.40
N VAL A 145 -0.58 0.72 -6.76
CA VAL A 145 -1.96 1.17 -6.71
C VAL A 145 -2.34 1.48 -5.27
N ARG A 146 -3.05 2.56 -5.05
CA ARG A 146 -3.51 2.99 -3.71
C ARG A 146 -4.99 2.84 -3.57
N TYR A 147 -5.39 2.30 -2.43
CA TYR A 147 -6.77 2.34 -1.98
C TYR A 147 -6.90 3.46 -0.96
N LEU A 148 -7.71 4.47 -1.28
CA LEU A 148 -7.94 5.65 -0.45
C LEU A 148 -9.30 5.53 0.25
N LYS A 149 -9.33 5.87 1.54
CA LYS A 149 -10.54 5.88 2.36
C LYS A 149 -10.55 7.12 3.23
N ARG A 150 -11.63 7.89 3.19
CA ARG A 150 -11.79 9.02 4.11
C ARG A 150 -12.22 8.53 5.50
N VAL A 151 -11.34 8.76 6.47
CA VAL A 151 -11.55 8.45 7.89
C VAL A 151 -11.06 9.63 8.71
N PRO A 152 -11.94 10.57 9.08
CA PRO A 152 -11.58 11.71 9.92
C PRO A 152 -10.86 11.26 11.19
N ILE A 153 -9.93 12.07 11.69
CA ILE A 153 -9.03 11.73 12.81
C ILE A 153 -9.81 11.25 14.04
N ASP A 154 -10.92 11.90 14.34
CA ASP A 154 -11.77 11.59 15.51
C ASP A 154 -12.83 10.52 15.23
N SER A 155 -12.79 9.89 14.05
CA SER A 155 -13.77 8.90 13.65
C SER A 155 -13.49 7.54 14.29
N LYS A 156 -14.55 6.88 14.77
CA LYS A 156 -14.53 5.47 15.18
C LYS A 156 -14.54 4.50 13.98
N LYS A 157 -14.54 4.99 12.73
CA LYS A 157 -14.54 4.15 11.54
C LYS A 157 -13.28 3.30 11.44
N THR A 158 -13.43 2.11 10.87
CA THR A 158 -12.32 1.18 10.71
C THR A 158 -11.26 1.73 9.74
N LYS A 159 -9.99 1.62 10.15
CA LYS A 159 -8.81 1.96 9.35
C LYS A 159 -8.29 0.73 8.61
N PHE A 160 -9.18 -0.08 8.05
CA PHE A 160 -8.82 -1.33 7.40
C PHE A 160 -9.47 -1.46 6.03
N LEU A 161 -8.72 -2.08 5.12
CA LEU A 161 -9.13 -2.54 3.80
C LEU A 161 -9.40 -4.03 3.89
N ASN A 162 -10.62 -4.48 3.59
CA ASN A 162 -10.93 -5.90 3.58
C ASN A 162 -10.44 -6.54 2.29
N ILE A 163 -9.87 -7.72 2.41
CA ILE A 163 -9.28 -8.48 1.30
C ILE A 163 -9.71 -9.93 1.34
N LYS A 164 -9.63 -10.59 0.20
CA LYS A 164 -9.56 -12.05 0.08
C LYS A 164 -8.13 -12.42 -0.26
N ILE A 165 -7.51 -13.31 0.52
CA ILE A 165 -6.16 -13.81 0.26
C ILE A 165 -6.27 -15.05 -0.63
N HIS A 166 -5.49 -15.08 -1.71
CA HIS A 166 -5.43 -16.22 -2.63
C HIS A 166 -4.15 -17.02 -2.42
N ARG A 167 -3.01 -16.30 -2.32
CA ARG A 167 -1.70 -16.93 -2.25
C ARG A 167 -0.75 -16.14 -1.38
N ILE A 168 0.19 -16.81 -0.75
CA ILE A 168 1.29 -16.19 -0.01
C ILE A 168 2.60 -16.75 -0.56
N TYR A 169 3.43 -15.85 -1.08
CA TYR A 169 4.78 -16.14 -1.51
C TYR A 169 5.74 -15.94 -0.35
N LEU A 170 6.56 -16.92 -0.04
CA LEU A 170 7.61 -16.86 0.97
C LEU A 170 8.95 -16.50 0.33
N GLY A 171 9.64 -15.53 0.91
CA GLY A 171 10.89 -15.00 0.35
C GLY A 171 12.02 -16.02 0.24
N ILE A 172 12.94 -15.76 -0.69
CA ILE A 172 14.04 -16.69 -1.03
C ILE A 172 15.03 -16.91 0.13
N ASN A 173 15.20 -15.90 1.00
CA ASN A 173 16.14 -15.94 2.12
C ASN A 173 15.53 -16.49 3.43
N ILE A 174 14.31 -17.01 3.39
CA ILE A 174 13.70 -17.70 4.54
C ILE A 174 14.32 -19.10 4.63
N SER A 175 14.72 -19.53 5.84
CA SER A 175 15.23 -20.89 6.04
C SER A 175 14.18 -21.95 5.71
N GLN A 176 14.61 -23.15 5.29
CA GLN A 176 13.67 -24.24 4.98
C GLN A 176 12.80 -24.63 6.19
N LYS A 177 13.35 -24.56 7.40
CA LYS A 177 12.64 -24.79 8.66
C LYS A 177 11.52 -23.76 8.84
N ASP A 178 11.81 -22.48 8.62
CA ASP A 178 10.84 -21.42 8.76
C ASP A 178 9.80 -21.41 7.63
N LYS A 179 10.19 -21.77 6.40
CA LYS A 179 9.23 -21.97 5.29
C LYS A 179 8.20 -23.04 5.67
N THR A 180 8.65 -24.17 6.23
CA THR A 180 7.75 -25.23 6.69
C THR A 180 6.84 -24.75 7.84
N PHE A 181 7.40 -24.03 8.80
CA PHE A 181 6.63 -23.42 9.90
C PHE A 181 5.53 -22.50 9.38
N TYR A 182 5.86 -21.52 8.54
CA TYR A 182 4.88 -20.57 8.00
C TYR A 182 3.83 -21.25 7.12
N LYS A 183 4.23 -22.22 6.32
CA LYS A 183 3.28 -23.01 5.51
C LYS A 183 2.25 -23.71 6.39
N ASN A 184 2.69 -24.44 7.43
CA ASN A 184 1.80 -25.12 8.35
C ASN A 184 0.89 -24.15 9.13
N LEU A 185 1.45 -23.02 9.58
CA LEU A 185 0.71 -21.97 10.27
C LEU A 185 -0.40 -21.39 9.39
N ILE A 186 -0.09 -21.02 8.15
CA ILE A 186 -1.05 -20.45 7.21
C ILE A 186 -2.17 -21.45 6.94
N GLN A 187 -1.83 -22.69 6.61
CA GLN A 187 -2.78 -23.76 6.31
C GLN A 187 -3.63 -24.17 7.51
N SER A 188 -3.13 -24.03 8.74
CA SER A 188 -3.93 -24.27 9.95
C SER A 188 -4.98 -23.18 10.21
N ILE A 189 -4.77 -21.96 9.69
CA ILE A 189 -5.72 -20.83 9.81
C ILE A 189 -6.72 -20.85 8.65
N ASP A 190 -6.22 -21.11 7.44
CA ASP A 190 -7.04 -21.11 6.22
C ASP A 190 -6.33 -21.98 5.15
N ASP A 191 -6.83 -23.19 4.96
CA ASP A 191 -6.27 -24.19 4.04
C ASP A 191 -6.53 -23.87 2.57
N SER A 192 -7.41 -22.93 2.28
CA SER A 192 -7.66 -22.43 0.92
C SER A 192 -6.55 -21.52 0.40
N ILE A 193 -5.66 -21.02 1.27
CA ILE A 193 -4.55 -20.15 0.88
C ILE A 193 -3.40 -21.01 0.33
N GLU A 194 -3.06 -20.79 -0.92
CA GLU A 194 -1.86 -21.39 -1.52
C GLU A 194 -0.58 -20.77 -0.95
N VAL A 195 0.40 -21.59 -0.57
CA VAL A 195 1.71 -21.13 -0.07
C VAL A 195 2.81 -21.55 -1.03
N VAL A 196 3.50 -20.58 -1.61
CA VAL A 196 4.57 -20.76 -2.60
C VAL A 196 5.89 -20.29 -2.03
N SER A 197 6.95 -21.07 -2.21
CA SER A 197 8.31 -20.61 -1.92
C SER A 197 8.89 -19.97 -3.17
N MET A 198 9.38 -18.75 -3.05
CA MET A 198 10.06 -18.06 -4.15
C MET A 198 11.45 -18.61 -4.39
N ASP A 199 11.85 -18.66 -5.66
CA ASP A 199 13.20 -18.95 -6.12
C ASP A 199 13.79 -17.72 -6.84
N LYS A 200 15.10 -17.72 -7.11
CA LYS A 200 15.78 -16.58 -7.78
C LYS A 200 15.27 -16.34 -9.19
N GLU A 201 14.85 -17.41 -9.86
CA GLU A 201 14.33 -17.38 -11.23
C GLU A 201 12.94 -16.73 -11.34
N ASP A 202 12.21 -16.63 -10.21
CA ASP A 202 10.91 -15.98 -10.15
C ASP A 202 11.00 -14.44 -10.10
N LEU A 203 12.21 -13.88 -9.87
CA LEU A 203 12.41 -12.45 -9.65
C LEU A 203 12.76 -11.71 -10.95
N GLU A 204 12.19 -10.52 -11.09
CA GLU A 204 12.46 -9.60 -12.20
C GLU A 204 13.28 -8.39 -11.72
N TYR A 205 14.25 -7.95 -12.57
CA TYR A 205 15.18 -6.84 -12.33
C TYR A 205 14.67 -5.53 -12.90
#